data_f02abc11c4914bf9586f5df6cb1c0456
#
_entry.id   f02abc11c4914bf9586f5df6cb1c0456
#
_cell.length_a   1.000
_cell.length_b   1.000
_cell.length_c   1.000
_cell.angle_alpha   90.00
_cell.angle_beta   90.00
_cell.angle_gamma   90.00
#
_symmetry.space_group_name_H-M   'P 1'
#
loop_
_entity.id
_entity.type
_entity.pdbx_description
1 polymer ?
#
loop_
_entity_poly.entity_id
_entity_poly.type
_entity_poly.pdbx_seq_one_letter_code
_entity_poly.pdbx_strand_id
1 'polypeptide(L)'
;VLDNLIVQNNLYDYTSTLGYSVENRPILVSSFGSGKRKVLLWSQMHGNESTTTRALIKLFSELTLKKSSLLDNLSIKVIYQLNPDGSNSYSRLNANGVDLNRDAIRRSQPESKLLISLFNVFKPHFCINLHDQRSIYAAGNTNLPALISFLAPSFDKSKSINEVRKNAMAMIGNIYKKINPEKNWSIGRYNDDFNINCFGDFFMSQ
;
A
#
# COMPACT_ATOMS: atom_id res chain seq x y z
N VAL A 1 -3.87 15.41 -12.01
CA VAL A 1 -4.42 15.55 -10.63
C VAL A 1 -3.37 15.14 -9.60
N LEU A 2 -2.75 13.95 -9.69
CA LEU A 2 -1.72 13.50 -8.73
C LEU A 2 -0.49 14.42 -8.75
N ASP A 3 0.01 14.80 -9.94
CA ASP A 3 1.16 15.68 -10.09
C ASP A 3 0.96 17.03 -9.37
N ASN A 4 -0.23 17.60 -9.48
CA ASN A 4 -0.57 18.84 -8.76
C ASN A 4 -0.53 18.65 -7.24
N LEU A 5 -1.01 17.51 -6.72
CA LEU A 5 -0.95 17.20 -5.30
C LEU A 5 0.49 17.01 -4.82
N ILE A 6 1.33 16.36 -5.62
CA ILE A 6 2.77 16.18 -5.34
C ILE A 6 3.46 17.56 -5.23
N VAL A 7 3.23 18.43 -6.20
CA VAL A 7 3.81 19.79 -6.20
C VAL A 7 3.29 20.62 -5.02
N GLN A 8 1.98 20.68 -4.81
CA GLN A 8 1.35 21.45 -3.72
C GLN A 8 1.78 21.01 -2.32
N ASN A 9 2.23 19.77 -2.18
CA ASN A 9 2.69 19.20 -0.92
C ASN A 9 4.22 19.14 -0.80
N ASN A 10 4.97 19.81 -1.68
CA ASN A 10 6.43 19.90 -1.69
C ASN A 10 7.13 18.53 -1.78
N LEU A 11 6.55 17.59 -2.54
CA LEU A 11 7.08 16.25 -2.72
C LEU A 11 7.76 16.04 -4.08
N TYR A 12 7.80 17.07 -4.91
CA TYR A 12 8.33 17.00 -6.28
C TYR A 12 9.78 16.51 -6.31
N ASP A 13 10.66 17.08 -5.51
CA ASP A 13 12.10 16.74 -5.46
C ASP A 13 12.38 15.30 -5.02
N TYR A 14 11.42 14.67 -4.36
CA TYR A 14 11.51 13.28 -3.92
C TYR A 14 10.91 12.31 -4.92
N THR A 15 10.30 12.80 -6.00
CA THR A 15 9.42 12.01 -6.88
C THR A 15 10.02 11.88 -8.28
N SER A 16 9.91 10.69 -8.83
CA SER A 16 10.30 10.37 -10.21
C SER A 16 9.28 9.46 -10.88
N THR A 17 9.31 9.38 -12.20
CA THR A 17 8.51 8.43 -12.96
C THR A 17 9.10 7.04 -12.85
N LEU A 18 8.34 6.09 -12.33
CA LEU A 18 8.70 4.67 -12.28
C LEU A 18 8.48 3.99 -13.64
N GLY A 19 7.45 4.39 -14.35
CA GLY A 19 7.04 3.86 -15.65
C GLY A 19 5.64 4.36 -16.02
N TYR A 20 4.97 3.63 -16.89
CA TYR A 20 3.70 4.05 -17.47
C TYR A 20 2.65 2.94 -17.40
N SER A 21 1.39 3.33 -17.26
CA SER A 21 0.22 2.46 -17.30
C SER A 21 -0.13 2.01 -18.72
N VAL A 22 -1.19 1.21 -18.87
CA VAL A 22 -1.71 0.77 -20.18
C VAL A 22 -2.02 1.96 -21.11
N GLU A 23 -2.66 3.02 -20.58
CA GLU A 23 -2.98 4.23 -21.35
C GLU A 23 -1.86 5.28 -21.30
N ASN A 24 -0.64 4.85 -21.04
CA ASN A 24 0.56 5.71 -21.05
C ASN A 24 0.52 6.88 -20.04
N ARG A 25 -0.19 6.73 -18.91
CA ARG A 25 -0.14 7.67 -17.79
C ARG A 25 1.05 7.35 -16.88
N PRO A 26 1.79 8.37 -16.39
CA PRO A 26 2.95 8.14 -15.55
C PRO A 26 2.54 7.50 -14.21
N ILE A 27 3.30 6.49 -13.80
CA ILE A 27 3.23 5.92 -12.45
C ILE A 27 4.40 6.49 -11.68
N LEU A 28 4.10 7.25 -10.62
CA LEU A 28 5.08 8.00 -9.86
C LEU A 28 5.54 7.22 -8.64
N VAL A 29 6.83 7.30 -8.34
CA VAL A 29 7.43 6.78 -7.11
C VAL A 29 8.20 7.89 -6.41
N SER A 30 7.95 8.07 -5.11
CA SER A 30 8.75 8.93 -4.27
C SER A 30 9.72 8.11 -3.41
N SER A 31 10.88 8.70 -3.11
CA SER A 31 11.93 8.09 -2.31
C SER A 31 12.29 9.01 -1.14
N PHE A 32 12.29 8.46 0.08
CA PHE A 32 12.57 9.19 1.30
C PHE A 32 13.56 8.45 2.18
N GLY A 33 14.47 9.21 2.80
CA GLY A 33 15.44 8.69 3.73
C GLY A 33 16.52 7.81 3.09
N SER A 34 17.53 7.45 3.90
CA SER A 34 18.69 6.65 3.46
C SER A 34 19.09 5.56 4.46
N GLY A 35 18.20 5.28 5.43
CA GLY A 35 18.46 4.30 6.48
C GLY A 35 18.50 2.85 5.97
N LYS A 36 19.01 1.96 6.82
CA LYS A 36 19.21 0.55 6.45
C LYS A 36 17.91 -0.25 6.30
N ARG A 37 16.84 0.15 7.02
CA ARG A 37 15.56 -0.55 6.97
C ARG A 37 14.72 -0.02 5.80
N LYS A 38 14.38 -0.90 4.87
CA LYS A 38 13.69 -0.56 3.63
C LYS A 38 12.20 -0.88 3.74
N VAL A 39 11.37 0.10 3.37
CA VAL A 39 9.91 -0.01 3.39
C VAL A 39 9.36 0.37 2.02
N LEU A 40 8.53 -0.47 1.45
CA LEU A 40 7.80 -0.22 0.21
C LEU A 40 6.31 -0.06 0.52
N LEU A 41 5.75 1.09 0.13
CA LEU A 41 4.32 1.35 0.23
C LEU A 41 3.75 1.56 -1.17
N TRP A 42 2.55 1.04 -1.38
CA TRP A 42 1.78 1.40 -2.56
C TRP A 42 0.30 1.51 -2.22
N SER A 43 -0.37 2.40 -2.92
CA SER A 43 -1.82 2.56 -2.81
C SER A 43 -2.46 2.64 -4.18
N GLN A 44 -3.77 2.67 -4.18
CA GLN A 44 -4.59 2.85 -5.37
C GLN A 44 -4.26 1.88 -6.52
N MET A 45 -3.98 0.61 -6.17
CA MET A 45 -3.96 -0.44 -7.18
C MET A 45 -5.37 -0.75 -7.70
N HIS A 46 -6.40 -0.44 -6.90
CA HIS A 46 -7.77 -0.27 -7.37
C HIS A 46 -7.99 1.23 -7.58
N GLY A 47 -8.26 1.64 -8.81
CA GLY A 47 -8.24 3.04 -9.18
C GLY A 47 -9.23 3.92 -8.44
N ASN A 48 -10.35 3.37 -7.97
CA ASN A 48 -11.38 4.09 -7.20
C ASN A 48 -11.09 4.19 -5.69
N GLU A 49 -9.95 3.68 -5.19
CA GLU A 49 -9.59 3.66 -3.76
C GLU A 49 -8.57 4.77 -3.44
N SER A 50 -8.99 6.03 -3.37
CA SER A 50 -8.10 7.19 -3.29
C SER A 50 -7.79 7.71 -1.88
N THR A 51 -8.44 7.20 -0.84
CA THR A 51 -8.29 7.70 0.53
C THR A 51 -6.87 7.54 1.04
N THR A 52 -6.28 6.37 0.84
CA THR A 52 -4.92 6.09 1.29
C THR A 52 -3.85 6.83 0.48
N THR A 53 -4.08 7.12 -0.80
CA THR A 53 -3.23 8.00 -1.61
C THR A 53 -3.11 9.38 -0.99
N ARG A 54 -4.24 9.98 -0.60
CA ARG A 54 -4.28 11.30 0.06
C ARG A 54 -3.59 11.26 1.42
N ALA A 55 -3.80 10.20 2.20
CA ALA A 55 -3.15 10.01 3.50
C ALA A 55 -1.63 9.92 3.36
N LEU A 56 -1.11 9.18 2.38
CA LEU A 56 0.31 9.06 2.12
C LEU A 56 0.93 10.40 1.71
N ILE A 57 0.29 11.15 0.81
CA ILE A 57 0.78 12.47 0.39
C ILE A 57 0.91 13.39 1.60
N LYS A 58 -0.13 13.47 2.44
CA LYS A 58 -0.09 14.29 3.66
C LYS A 58 0.98 13.83 4.64
N LEU A 59 1.09 12.53 4.89
CA LEU A 59 2.09 11.96 5.79
C LEU A 59 3.51 12.34 5.37
N PHE A 60 3.86 12.11 4.10
CA PHE A 60 5.22 12.37 3.63
C PHE A 60 5.52 13.85 3.49
N SER A 61 4.54 14.69 3.15
CA SER A 61 4.68 16.14 3.24
C SER A 61 5.02 16.59 4.66
N GLU A 62 4.32 16.10 5.67
CA GLU A 62 4.62 16.44 7.05
C GLU A 62 5.98 15.92 7.53
N LEU A 63 6.36 14.70 7.18
CA LEU A 63 7.64 14.11 7.55
C LEU A 63 8.82 14.88 6.94
N THR A 64 8.71 15.32 5.71
CA THR A 64 9.75 16.10 5.02
C THR A 64 9.83 17.53 5.57
N LEU A 65 8.70 18.20 5.76
CA LEU A 65 8.64 19.56 6.31
C LEU A 65 9.23 19.61 7.71
N LYS A 66 8.93 18.61 8.56
CA LYS A 66 9.42 18.52 9.94
C LYS A 66 10.84 17.96 10.04
N LYS A 67 11.48 17.62 8.93
CA LYS A 67 12.79 16.97 8.90
C LYS A 67 12.86 15.79 9.89
N SER A 68 11.87 14.91 9.82
CA SER A 68 11.69 13.84 10.80
C SER A 68 12.89 12.89 10.85
N SER A 69 13.45 12.66 12.02
CA SER A 69 14.54 11.69 12.26
C SER A 69 14.14 10.24 11.94
N LEU A 70 12.86 9.97 11.73
CA LEU A 70 12.40 8.67 11.21
C LEU A 70 13.04 8.35 9.86
N LEU A 71 13.25 9.37 9.03
CA LEU A 71 13.86 9.23 7.69
C LEU A 71 15.36 8.91 7.74
N ASP A 72 16.03 9.15 8.87
CA ASP A 72 17.45 8.78 9.05
C ASP A 72 17.62 7.25 9.21
N ASN A 73 16.60 6.58 9.74
CA ASN A 73 16.61 5.16 10.02
C ASN A 73 15.98 4.30 8.94
N LEU A 74 15.19 4.90 8.07
CA LEU A 74 14.41 4.21 7.04
C LEU A 74 14.81 4.67 5.65
N SER A 75 14.80 3.75 4.69
CA SER A 75 14.70 4.03 3.25
C SER A 75 13.30 3.65 2.80
N ILE A 76 12.55 4.59 2.31
CA ILE A 76 11.15 4.40 1.98
C ILE A 76 10.92 4.68 0.50
N LYS A 77 10.20 3.79 -0.18
CA LYS A 77 9.66 4.04 -1.52
C LYS A 77 8.14 3.98 -1.48
N VAL A 78 7.50 4.95 -2.14
CA VAL A 78 6.05 5.10 -2.14
C VAL A 78 5.54 5.24 -3.56
N ILE A 79 4.65 4.33 -3.98
CA ILE A 79 3.82 4.48 -5.17
C ILE A 79 2.46 4.98 -4.70
N TYR A 80 2.14 6.25 -4.96
CA TYR A 80 0.86 6.83 -4.51
C TYR A 80 -0.34 6.30 -5.28
N GLN A 81 -0.16 6.02 -6.57
CA GLN A 81 -1.23 5.62 -7.46
C GLN A 81 -0.69 4.60 -8.47
N LEU A 82 -0.88 3.31 -8.15
CA LEU A 82 -0.40 2.24 -9.01
C LEU A 82 -1.24 2.10 -10.28
N ASN A 83 -2.53 2.42 -10.21
CA ASN A 83 -3.51 2.31 -11.30
C ASN A 83 -4.09 3.68 -11.69
N PRO A 84 -3.32 4.51 -12.42
CA PRO A 84 -3.79 5.83 -12.83
C PRO A 84 -4.94 5.78 -13.84
N ASP A 85 -5.04 4.74 -14.66
CA ASP A 85 -6.11 4.58 -15.64
C ASP A 85 -7.45 4.28 -14.95
N GLY A 86 -7.44 3.30 -14.03
CA GLY A 86 -8.60 3.02 -13.19
C GLY A 86 -9.00 4.21 -12.33
N SER A 87 -8.03 4.99 -11.84
CA SER A 87 -8.32 6.22 -11.11
C SER A 87 -9.03 7.25 -11.98
N ASN A 88 -8.58 7.44 -13.21
CA ASN A 88 -9.19 8.37 -14.16
C ASN A 88 -10.63 8.01 -14.51
N SER A 89 -10.93 6.72 -14.62
CA SER A 89 -12.27 6.20 -14.93
C SER A 89 -13.10 5.85 -13.68
N TYR A 90 -12.58 6.12 -12.47
CA TYR A 90 -13.17 5.72 -11.19
C TYR A 90 -13.51 4.22 -11.14
N SER A 91 -12.62 3.41 -11.67
CA SER A 91 -12.76 1.95 -11.78
C SER A 91 -11.85 1.22 -10.80
N ARG A 92 -12.29 0.08 -10.31
CA ARG A 92 -11.44 -0.88 -9.60
C ARG A 92 -10.34 -1.44 -10.53
N LEU A 93 -10.71 -1.74 -11.77
CA LEU A 93 -9.88 -2.40 -12.76
C LEU A 93 -8.96 -1.40 -13.48
N ASN A 94 -7.89 -1.87 -14.10
CA ASN A 94 -7.08 -1.05 -14.98
C ASN A 94 -7.73 -0.90 -16.37
N ALA A 95 -7.08 -0.20 -17.31
CA ALA A 95 -7.63 0.04 -18.65
C ALA A 95 -7.87 -1.24 -19.47
N ASN A 96 -7.18 -2.33 -19.17
CA ASN A 96 -7.42 -3.63 -19.80
C ASN A 96 -8.51 -4.46 -19.10
N GLY A 97 -9.25 -3.88 -18.14
CA GLY A 97 -10.28 -4.60 -17.39
C GLY A 97 -9.73 -5.63 -16.40
N VAL A 98 -8.46 -5.50 -15.98
CA VAL A 98 -7.79 -6.42 -15.07
C VAL A 98 -7.76 -5.87 -13.64
N ASP A 99 -8.15 -6.70 -12.66
CA ASP A 99 -7.90 -6.43 -11.25
C ASP A 99 -6.40 -6.66 -10.97
N LEU A 100 -5.65 -5.57 -10.74
CA LEU A 100 -4.21 -5.66 -10.49
C LEU A 100 -3.90 -6.52 -9.26
N ASN A 101 -4.79 -6.55 -8.24
CA ASN A 101 -4.62 -7.42 -7.08
C ASN A 101 -5.01 -8.89 -7.36
N ARG A 102 -5.05 -9.29 -8.62
CA ARG A 102 -5.19 -10.68 -9.12
C ARG A 102 -4.12 -11.01 -10.16
N ASP A 103 -3.13 -10.12 -10.35
CA ASP A 103 -2.13 -10.23 -11.42
C ASP A 103 -0.69 -10.46 -10.89
N ALA A 104 -0.51 -10.74 -9.59
CA ALA A 104 0.81 -10.89 -8.98
C ALA A 104 1.65 -12.03 -9.59
N ILE A 105 1.01 -13.15 -9.95
CA ILE A 105 1.68 -14.29 -10.60
C ILE A 105 1.83 -14.06 -12.11
N ARG A 106 0.74 -13.67 -12.78
CA ARG A 106 0.73 -13.53 -14.24
C ARG A 106 1.58 -12.37 -14.72
N ARG A 107 1.56 -11.26 -13.98
CA ARG A 107 2.28 -10.03 -14.32
C ARG A 107 1.97 -9.59 -15.76
N SER A 108 0.70 -9.72 -16.13
CA SER A 108 0.25 -9.44 -17.49
C SER A 108 0.22 -7.94 -17.77
N GLN A 109 0.01 -7.13 -16.72
CA GLN A 109 -0.18 -5.69 -16.82
C GLN A 109 1.13 -4.92 -16.57
N PRO A 110 1.35 -3.76 -17.24
CA PRO A 110 2.54 -2.94 -17.03
C PRO A 110 2.67 -2.48 -15.56
N GLU A 111 1.58 -2.11 -14.92
CA GLU A 111 1.53 -1.69 -13.51
C GLU A 111 2.05 -2.79 -12.57
N SER A 112 1.61 -4.03 -12.78
CA SER A 112 2.06 -5.21 -12.01
C SER A 112 3.54 -5.48 -12.22
N LYS A 113 4.03 -5.38 -13.46
CA LYS A 113 5.45 -5.55 -13.79
C LYS A 113 6.31 -4.50 -13.10
N LEU A 114 5.87 -3.24 -13.08
CA LEU A 114 6.58 -2.14 -12.43
C LEU A 114 6.68 -2.35 -10.91
N LEU A 115 5.59 -2.76 -10.25
CA LEU A 115 5.59 -3.03 -8.82
C LEU A 115 6.56 -4.17 -8.47
N ILE A 116 6.52 -5.28 -9.22
CA ILE A 116 7.44 -6.43 -9.02
C ILE A 116 8.90 -6.02 -9.30
N SER A 117 9.15 -5.27 -10.37
CA SER A 117 10.50 -4.79 -10.70
C SER A 117 11.06 -3.93 -9.56
N LEU A 118 10.25 -2.99 -9.05
CA LEU A 118 10.64 -2.14 -7.93
C LEU A 118 10.92 -2.97 -6.66
N PHE A 119 10.06 -3.95 -6.35
CA PHE A 119 10.26 -4.86 -5.22
C PHE A 119 11.60 -5.61 -5.33
N ASN A 120 11.88 -6.20 -6.49
CA ASN A 120 13.09 -6.99 -6.71
C ASN A 120 14.38 -6.16 -6.63
N VAL A 121 14.36 -4.92 -7.15
CA VAL A 121 15.51 -4.00 -7.11
C VAL A 121 15.69 -3.40 -5.72
N PHE A 122 14.61 -2.94 -5.10
CA PHE A 122 14.67 -2.26 -3.81
C PHE A 122 14.90 -3.23 -2.66
N LYS A 123 14.38 -4.46 -2.74
CA LYS A 123 14.46 -5.52 -1.70
C LYS A 123 13.99 -5.00 -0.35
N PRO A 124 12.71 -4.64 -0.20
CA PRO A 124 12.17 -4.08 1.03
C PRO A 124 12.14 -5.13 2.14
N HIS A 125 12.35 -4.70 3.39
CA HIS A 125 12.12 -5.53 4.58
C HIS A 125 10.64 -5.59 4.96
N PHE A 126 9.89 -4.54 4.61
CA PHE A 126 8.45 -4.43 4.87
C PHE A 126 7.75 -3.89 3.64
N CYS A 127 6.60 -4.48 3.34
CA CYS A 127 5.67 -4.03 2.31
C CYS A 127 4.33 -3.67 2.93
N ILE A 128 3.74 -2.56 2.50
CA ILE A 128 2.42 -2.12 2.94
C ILE A 128 1.56 -1.84 1.71
N ASN A 129 0.57 -2.70 1.48
CA ASN A 129 -0.45 -2.52 0.45
C ASN A 129 -1.65 -1.80 1.06
N LEU A 130 -1.95 -0.61 0.56
CA LEU A 130 -2.99 0.24 1.13
C LEU A 130 -4.22 0.25 0.22
N HIS A 131 -5.36 -0.07 0.84
CA HIS A 131 -6.68 -0.09 0.22
C HIS A 131 -7.65 0.82 0.96
N ASP A 132 -8.78 1.16 0.33
CA ASP A 132 -9.87 1.82 1.03
C ASP A 132 -10.73 0.79 1.77
N GLN A 133 -11.24 1.18 2.96
CA GLN A 133 -12.16 0.39 3.75
C GLN A 133 -13.60 0.68 3.33
N ARG A 134 -14.35 -0.37 3.03
CA ARG A 134 -15.80 -0.26 2.79
C ARG A 134 -16.57 -0.18 4.11
N SER A 135 -17.51 0.75 4.20
CA SER A 135 -18.34 0.96 5.40
C SER A 135 -19.36 -0.16 5.68
N ILE A 136 -19.51 -1.11 4.76
CA ILE A 136 -20.40 -2.27 4.92
C ILE A 136 -19.83 -3.35 5.85
N TYR A 137 -18.54 -3.29 6.18
CA TYR A 137 -17.88 -4.25 7.05
C TYR A 137 -17.77 -3.70 8.47
N ALA A 138 -18.26 -4.48 9.44
CA ALA A 138 -18.16 -4.14 10.86
C ALA A 138 -16.77 -4.50 11.43
N ALA A 139 -16.38 -3.79 12.49
CA ALA A 139 -15.18 -4.11 13.26
C ALA A 139 -15.46 -5.22 14.26
N GLY A 140 -14.95 -6.42 14.01
CA GLY A 140 -15.16 -7.60 14.83
C GLY A 140 -16.65 -7.93 15.00
N ASN A 141 -17.08 -8.16 16.23
CA ASN A 141 -18.47 -8.49 16.58
C ASN A 141 -19.32 -7.23 16.93
N THR A 142 -18.92 -6.05 16.48
CA THR A 142 -19.65 -4.81 16.75
C THR A 142 -20.60 -4.48 15.59
N ASN A 143 -21.55 -3.57 15.83
CA ASN A 143 -22.39 -3.00 14.78
C ASN A 143 -21.77 -1.73 14.16
N LEU A 144 -20.52 -1.40 14.52
CA LEU A 144 -19.83 -0.21 14.03
C LEU A 144 -19.02 -0.55 12.77
N PRO A 145 -19.12 0.25 11.70
CA PRO A 145 -18.25 0.11 10.55
C PRO A 145 -16.78 0.19 10.97
N ALA A 146 -15.93 -0.65 10.39
CA ALA A 146 -14.51 -0.57 10.64
C ALA A 146 -13.94 0.70 9.99
N LEU A 147 -13.32 1.56 10.78
CA LEU A 147 -12.60 2.75 10.29
C LEU A 147 -11.26 2.37 9.68
N ILE A 148 -10.59 1.38 10.29
CA ILE A 148 -9.31 0.83 9.83
C ILE A 148 -9.41 -0.68 9.94
N SER A 149 -8.94 -1.40 8.94
CA SER A 149 -8.78 -2.86 9.00
C SER A 149 -7.36 -3.25 8.61
N PHE A 150 -6.83 -4.20 9.35
CA PHE A 150 -5.49 -4.75 9.10
C PHE A 150 -5.57 -6.19 8.63
N LEU A 151 -4.70 -6.54 7.69
CA LEU A 151 -4.48 -7.91 7.23
C LEU A 151 -2.98 -8.24 7.31
N ALA A 152 -2.64 -9.33 7.98
CA ALA A 152 -1.38 -10.02 7.78
C ALA A 152 -1.63 -11.14 6.77
N PRO A 153 -1.21 -10.99 5.50
CA PRO A 153 -1.54 -11.94 4.45
C PRO A 153 -1.07 -13.36 4.76
N SER A 154 -1.67 -14.33 4.13
CA SER A 154 -1.26 -15.74 4.26
C SER A 154 -0.22 -16.08 3.19
N PHE A 155 0.64 -17.07 3.45
CA PHE A 155 1.54 -17.60 2.43
C PHE A 155 1.09 -18.97 1.91
N ASP A 156 0.08 -19.56 2.53
CA ASP A 156 -0.52 -20.83 2.16
C ASP A 156 -2.03 -20.88 2.46
N LYS A 157 -2.71 -21.93 1.95
CA LYS A 157 -4.15 -22.16 2.13
C LYS A 157 -4.52 -22.49 3.58
N SER A 158 -3.63 -23.08 4.33
CA SER A 158 -3.86 -23.41 5.75
C SER A 158 -3.75 -22.19 6.66
N LYS A 159 -3.34 -21.06 6.11
CA LYS A 159 -3.10 -19.80 6.83
C LYS A 159 -2.09 -20.00 7.97
N SER A 160 -1.08 -20.83 7.73
CA SER A 160 0.00 -21.10 8.68
C SER A 160 0.76 -19.83 9.05
N ILE A 161 1.45 -19.84 10.17
CA ILE A 161 2.22 -18.70 10.65
C ILE A 161 3.71 -19.00 10.49
N ASN A 162 4.32 -18.45 9.46
CA ASN A 162 5.78 -18.40 9.31
C ASN A 162 6.35 -17.16 10.01
N GLU A 163 7.67 -17.00 10.06
CA GLU A 163 8.31 -15.86 10.70
C GLU A 163 7.94 -14.52 10.04
N VAL A 164 7.76 -14.48 8.72
CA VAL A 164 7.37 -13.25 8.00
C VAL A 164 5.98 -12.81 8.43
N ARG A 165 5.01 -13.73 8.42
CA ARG A 165 3.64 -13.45 8.86
C ARG A 165 3.57 -13.08 10.33
N LYS A 166 4.33 -13.76 11.18
CA LYS A 166 4.44 -13.45 12.62
C LYS A 166 4.94 -12.02 12.85
N ASN A 167 5.95 -11.59 12.09
CA ASN A 167 6.46 -10.22 12.15
C ASN A 167 5.42 -9.19 11.69
N ALA A 168 4.66 -9.47 10.62
CA ALA A 168 3.56 -8.62 10.19
C ALA A 168 2.45 -8.53 11.26
N MET A 169 2.07 -9.66 11.87
CA MET A 169 1.09 -9.69 12.97
C MET A 169 1.58 -8.91 14.20
N ALA A 170 2.86 -9.02 14.55
CA ALA A 170 3.45 -8.28 15.66
C ALA A 170 3.44 -6.77 15.39
N MET A 171 3.78 -6.35 14.16
CA MET A 171 3.71 -4.94 13.74
C MET A 171 2.28 -4.42 13.85
N ILE A 172 1.30 -5.14 13.33
CA ILE A 172 -0.13 -4.77 13.42
C ILE A 172 -0.56 -4.63 14.87
N GLY A 173 -0.18 -5.59 15.73
CA GLY A 173 -0.48 -5.53 17.16
C GLY A 173 0.12 -4.30 17.86
N ASN A 174 1.34 -3.91 17.50
CA ASN A 174 1.99 -2.71 18.03
C ASN A 174 1.31 -1.42 17.53
N ILE A 175 0.92 -1.37 16.28
CA ILE A 175 0.15 -0.24 15.72
C ILE A 175 -1.19 -0.13 16.46
N TYR A 176 -1.93 -1.25 16.58
CA TYR A 176 -3.21 -1.29 17.28
C TYR A 176 -3.11 -0.73 18.71
N LYS A 177 -2.10 -1.19 19.48
CA LYS A 177 -1.87 -0.70 20.84
C LYS A 177 -1.61 0.80 20.92
N LYS A 178 -0.99 1.38 19.88
CA LYS A 178 -0.67 2.83 19.85
C LYS A 178 -1.86 3.70 19.44
N ILE A 179 -2.73 3.23 18.56
CA ILE A 179 -3.81 4.07 18.02
C ILE A 179 -5.16 3.90 18.74
N ASN A 180 -5.37 2.75 19.42
CA ASN A 180 -6.67 2.43 20.01
C ASN A 180 -6.91 2.96 21.45
N PRO A 181 -5.91 3.12 22.35
CA PRO A 181 -6.19 3.42 23.76
C PRO A 181 -6.89 4.75 24.00
N GLU A 182 -6.69 5.74 23.14
CA GLU A 182 -7.15 7.11 23.38
C GLU A 182 -8.39 7.51 22.57
N LYS A 183 -8.76 6.76 21.52
CA LYS A 183 -9.73 7.25 20.53
C LYS A 183 -10.94 6.35 20.30
N ASN A 184 -10.99 5.18 20.89
CA ASN A 184 -12.10 4.20 20.72
C ASN A 184 -12.48 3.94 19.25
N TRP A 185 -11.46 3.90 18.36
CA TRP A 185 -11.71 3.68 16.95
C TRP A 185 -12.15 2.23 16.69
N SER A 186 -13.12 2.06 15.82
CA SER A 186 -13.53 0.75 15.34
C SER A 186 -12.47 0.18 14.39
N ILE A 187 -11.56 -0.61 14.95
CA ILE A 187 -10.45 -1.22 14.21
C ILE A 187 -10.75 -2.69 14.02
N GLY A 188 -10.76 -3.13 12.76
CA GLY A 188 -11.03 -4.49 12.37
C GLY A 188 -9.75 -5.28 12.04
N ARG A 189 -9.83 -6.59 12.18
CA ARG A 189 -8.92 -7.53 11.54
C ARG A 189 -9.61 -8.10 10.32
N TYR A 190 -9.05 -7.82 9.14
CA TYR A 190 -9.55 -8.42 7.91
C TYR A 190 -9.10 -9.88 7.86
N ASN A 191 -9.99 -10.77 7.52
CA ASN A 191 -9.71 -12.20 7.36
C ASN A 191 -10.07 -12.60 5.93
N ASP A 192 -9.07 -12.72 5.07
CA ASP A 192 -9.22 -13.11 3.68
C ASP A 192 -8.72 -14.54 3.44
N ASP A 193 -9.22 -15.15 2.40
CA ASP A 193 -8.72 -16.44 1.95
C ASP A 193 -7.44 -16.28 1.17
N PHE A 194 -6.53 -17.26 1.32
CA PHE A 194 -5.29 -17.27 0.58
C PHE A 194 -5.52 -17.27 -0.93
N ASN A 195 -4.90 -16.31 -1.61
CA ASN A 195 -4.90 -16.23 -3.06
C ASN A 195 -3.55 -15.72 -3.55
N ILE A 196 -2.71 -16.61 -4.04
CA ILE A 196 -1.36 -16.30 -4.53
C ILE A 196 -1.34 -15.26 -5.67
N ASN A 197 -2.47 -15.01 -6.32
CA ASN A 197 -2.57 -13.96 -7.32
C ASN A 197 -2.73 -12.56 -6.70
N CYS A 198 -3.00 -12.45 -5.38
CA CYS A 198 -2.99 -11.19 -4.65
C CYS A 198 -1.56 -10.81 -4.26
N PHE A 199 -1.21 -9.54 -4.41
CA PHE A 199 0.15 -9.07 -4.07
C PHE A 199 0.52 -9.27 -2.60
N GLY A 200 -0.43 -9.15 -1.68
CA GLY A 200 -0.18 -9.41 -0.26
C GLY A 200 0.29 -10.84 -0.01
N ASP A 201 -0.47 -11.83 -0.47
CA ASP A 201 -0.16 -13.25 -0.31
C ASP A 201 1.08 -13.66 -1.14
N PHE A 202 1.22 -13.10 -2.34
CA PHE A 202 2.40 -13.32 -3.18
C PHE A 202 3.69 -12.87 -2.48
N PHE A 203 3.75 -11.65 -1.96
CA PHE A 203 4.95 -11.16 -1.25
C PHE A 203 5.17 -11.86 0.09
N MET A 204 4.12 -12.36 0.74
CA MET A 204 4.25 -13.16 1.95
C MET A 204 4.86 -14.54 1.67
N SER A 205 4.74 -15.05 0.45
CA SER A 205 5.25 -16.37 0.04
C SER A 205 6.68 -16.32 -0.54
N GLN A 206 7.30 -15.13 -0.68
CA GLN A 206 8.69 -14.95 -1.13
C GLN A 206 9.64 -14.99 0.06
#